data_06162fb9f7bcd84eed6936adb7e3a8e9
#
_entry.id   06162fb9f7bcd84eed6936adb7e3a8e9
#
_cell.length_a   1.000
_cell.length_b   1.000
_cell.length_c   1.000
_cell.angle_alpha   90.00
_cell.angle_beta   90.00
_cell.angle_gamma   90.00
#
_symmetry.space_group_name_H-M   'P 1'
#
loop_
_entity.id
_entity.type
_entity.pdbx_description
1 polymer ?
#
loop_
_entity_poly.entity_id
_entity_poly.type
_entity_poly.pdbx_seq_one_letter_code
_entity_poly.pdbx_strand_id
1 'polypeptide(L)'
;IEALKGMMHYISKSGKDYVLFADCNVVCNLDYTDFIDSHIASGADISIAYKRGMAPKLLDTMSFSFDGDKITNVAVDAKSEEACDYSLNIIIMSRVLLERLVHGAMGQGYESFERDVIGKNVDALNIKGYKVEGYARTIDSLQSYYDISMGLLTGEFKDLFAKDLPVYTKVRDDMPAIYGIC
;
A
#
# COMPACT_ATOMS: atom_id res chain seq x y z
N ILE A 1 -15.10 3.15 -1.35
CA ILE A 1 -15.98 1.97 -1.59
C ILE A 1 -16.73 2.10 -2.92
N GLU A 2 -17.29 3.26 -3.29
CA GLU A 2 -18.03 3.41 -4.55
C GLU A 2 -17.20 3.09 -5.80
N ALA A 3 -15.95 3.53 -5.85
CA ALA A 3 -15.04 3.19 -6.95
C ALA A 3 -14.82 1.67 -7.07
N LEU A 4 -14.61 0.98 -5.94
CA LEU A 4 -14.50 -0.47 -5.90
C LEU A 4 -15.77 -1.16 -6.39
N LYS A 5 -16.93 -0.68 -5.97
CA LYS A 5 -18.24 -1.17 -6.43
C LYS A 5 -18.37 -1.10 -7.96
N GLY A 6 -17.97 0.03 -8.54
CA GLY A 6 -17.96 0.19 -9.99
C GLY A 6 -17.03 -0.79 -10.72
N MET A 7 -15.95 -1.21 -10.08
CA MET A 7 -14.96 -2.12 -10.63
C MET A 7 -15.28 -3.60 -10.40
N MET A 8 -16.21 -3.95 -9.50
CA MET A 8 -16.49 -5.33 -9.11
C MET A 8 -16.80 -6.24 -10.29
N HIS A 9 -17.51 -5.74 -11.30
CA HIS A 9 -17.81 -6.52 -12.50
C HIS A 9 -16.54 -6.98 -13.26
N TYR A 10 -15.52 -6.12 -13.33
CA TYR A 10 -14.24 -6.47 -13.97
C TYR A 10 -13.45 -7.45 -13.10
N ILE A 11 -13.42 -7.19 -11.80
CA ILE A 11 -12.72 -8.03 -10.82
C ILE A 11 -13.30 -9.46 -10.83
N SER A 12 -14.61 -9.61 -10.75
CA SER A 12 -15.29 -10.91 -10.77
C SER A 12 -15.07 -11.67 -12.08
N LYS A 13 -14.98 -10.98 -13.22
CA LYS A 13 -14.72 -11.58 -14.53
C LYS A 13 -13.25 -11.91 -14.79
N SER A 14 -12.32 -11.39 -14.01
CA SER A 14 -10.88 -11.56 -14.23
C SER A 14 -10.42 -13.02 -14.16
N GLY A 15 -11.14 -13.87 -13.42
CA GLY A 15 -10.77 -15.26 -13.16
C GLY A 15 -9.50 -15.42 -12.32
N LYS A 16 -9.02 -14.34 -11.69
CA LYS A 16 -7.84 -14.35 -10.81
C LYS A 16 -8.26 -14.59 -9.36
N ASP A 17 -7.39 -15.27 -8.61
CA ASP A 17 -7.67 -15.65 -7.22
C ASP A 17 -7.44 -14.50 -6.25
N TYR A 18 -6.47 -13.64 -6.53
CA TYR A 18 -6.06 -12.53 -5.67
C TYR A 18 -6.25 -11.18 -6.37
N VAL A 19 -6.48 -10.17 -5.56
CA VAL A 19 -6.54 -8.75 -5.97
C VAL A 19 -5.54 -7.98 -5.14
N LEU A 20 -4.71 -7.19 -5.83
CA LEU A 20 -3.75 -6.28 -5.21
C LEU A 20 -4.20 -4.85 -5.50
N PHE A 21 -4.31 -4.06 -4.45
CA PHE A 21 -4.52 -2.63 -4.50
C PHE A 21 -3.19 -1.93 -4.27
N ALA A 22 -2.93 -0.87 -4.99
CA ALA A 22 -1.78 -0.01 -4.77
C ALA A 22 -2.16 1.42 -5.11
N ASP A 23 -1.87 2.34 -4.20
CA ASP A 23 -2.04 3.76 -4.45
C ASP A 23 -0.97 4.27 -5.43
N CYS A 24 -1.36 5.21 -6.30
CA CYS A 24 -0.47 5.77 -7.30
C CYS A 24 0.45 6.89 -6.78
N ASN A 25 0.28 7.32 -5.54
CA ASN A 25 1.07 8.36 -4.88
C ASN A 25 2.17 7.81 -3.96
N VAL A 26 2.39 6.51 -3.97
CA VAL A 26 3.48 5.87 -3.21
C VAL A 26 4.68 5.65 -4.11
N VAL A 27 5.81 6.20 -3.71
CA VAL A 27 7.11 6.00 -4.36
C VAL A 27 7.88 4.95 -3.58
N CYS A 28 7.93 3.75 -4.13
CA CYS A 28 8.66 2.63 -3.53
C CYS A 28 9.16 1.67 -4.63
N ASN A 29 10.14 0.86 -4.30
CA ASN A 29 10.53 -0.29 -5.10
C ASN A 29 10.24 -1.55 -4.28
N LEU A 30 9.05 -2.12 -4.49
CA LEU A 30 8.56 -3.30 -3.80
C LEU A 30 8.51 -4.47 -4.78
N ASP A 31 9.10 -5.60 -4.41
CA ASP A 31 8.88 -6.84 -5.15
C ASP A 31 7.46 -7.37 -4.85
N TYR A 32 6.59 -7.18 -5.82
CA TYR A 32 5.21 -7.66 -5.71
C TYR A 32 5.12 -9.19 -5.70
N THR A 33 6.10 -9.90 -6.29
CA THR A 33 6.13 -11.36 -6.27
C THR A 33 6.37 -11.85 -4.86
N ASP A 34 7.40 -11.33 -4.20
CA ASP A 34 7.70 -11.66 -2.80
C ASP A 34 6.53 -11.31 -1.87
N PHE A 35 5.88 -10.17 -2.11
CA PHE A 35 4.73 -9.76 -1.32
C PHE A 35 3.54 -10.71 -1.48
N ILE A 36 3.24 -11.14 -2.72
CA ILE A 36 2.16 -12.10 -3.01
C ILE A 36 2.50 -13.47 -2.42
N ASP A 37 3.71 -13.95 -2.59
CA ASP A 37 4.15 -15.24 -2.07
C ASP A 37 4.12 -15.27 -0.54
N SER A 38 4.53 -14.18 0.11
CA SER A 38 4.43 -14.00 1.56
C SER A 38 2.97 -14.04 2.03
N HIS A 39 2.06 -13.39 1.31
CA HIS A 39 0.63 -13.44 1.62
C HIS A 39 0.10 -14.86 1.57
N ILE A 40 0.39 -15.59 0.48
CA ILE A 40 -0.07 -16.96 0.28
C ILE A 40 0.52 -17.88 1.36
N ALA A 41 1.82 -17.80 1.62
CA ALA A 41 2.51 -18.62 2.60
C ALA A 41 2.02 -18.37 4.04
N SER A 42 1.65 -17.14 4.35
CA SER A 42 1.19 -16.74 5.69
C SER A 42 -0.23 -17.21 6.01
N GLY A 43 -1.03 -17.58 5.00
CA GLY A 43 -2.45 -17.88 5.16
C GLY A 43 -3.29 -16.72 5.70
N ALA A 44 -2.83 -15.49 5.50
CA ALA A 44 -3.56 -14.29 5.90
C ALA A 44 -4.80 -14.08 5.02
N ASP A 45 -5.86 -13.52 5.61
CA ASP A 45 -7.01 -13.05 4.85
C ASP A 45 -6.67 -11.78 4.07
N ILE A 46 -5.94 -10.88 4.71
CA ILE A 46 -5.46 -9.62 4.13
C ILE A 46 -3.99 -9.43 4.51
N SER A 47 -3.15 -9.01 3.57
CA SER A 47 -1.81 -8.52 3.88
C SER A 47 -1.67 -7.07 3.44
N ILE A 48 -1.03 -6.25 4.28
CA ILE A 48 -0.87 -4.81 4.07
C ILE A 48 0.60 -4.47 4.15
N ALA A 49 1.15 -3.88 3.08
CA ALA A 49 2.51 -3.38 3.10
C ALA A 49 2.57 -2.11 3.98
N TYR A 50 3.54 -2.09 4.89
CA TYR A 50 3.70 -0.99 5.83
C TYR A 50 5.16 -0.55 5.96
N LYS A 51 5.35 0.63 6.48
CA LYS A 51 6.66 1.19 6.83
C LYS A 51 6.62 1.81 8.23
N ARG A 52 7.75 1.72 8.94
CA ARG A 52 7.95 2.45 10.18
C ARG A 52 8.55 3.81 9.89
N GLY A 53 7.92 4.86 10.40
CA GLY A 53 8.38 6.24 10.23
C GLY A 53 7.31 7.25 10.56
N MET A 54 7.50 8.47 10.07
CA MET A 54 6.49 9.54 10.18
C MET A 54 5.41 9.29 9.14
N ALA A 55 4.17 9.08 9.60
CA ALA A 55 3.04 8.91 8.70
C ALA A 55 2.77 10.20 7.88
N PRO A 56 2.24 10.09 6.66
CA PRO A 56 1.79 11.25 5.88
C PRO A 56 0.79 12.10 6.67
N LYS A 57 0.95 13.43 6.66
CA LYS A 57 0.15 14.34 7.49
C LYS A 57 -1.14 14.81 6.84
N LEU A 58 -1.19 14.82 5.51
CA LEU A 58 -2.29 15.39 4.74
C LEU A 58 -3.23 14.33 4.14
N LEU A 59 -2.95 13.05 4.38
CA LEU A 59 -3.76 11.94 3.93
C LEU A 59 -4.27 11.13 5.12
N ASP A 60 -5.44 10.57 4.96
CA ASP A 60 -5.99 9.59 5.88
C ASP A 60 -5.17 8.30 5.74
N THR A 61 -4.29 8.06 6.69
CA THR A 61 -3.37 6.93 6.65
C THR A 61 -3.68 5.97 7.78
N MET A 62 -3.73 4.68 7.49
CA MET A 62 -3.84 3.65 8.52
C MET A 62 -2.51 3.52 9.27
N SER A 63 -2.58 3.54 10.59
CA SER A 63 -1.47 3.14 11.46
C SER A 63 -1.85 1.88 12.23
N PHE A 64 -0.83 1.09 12.59
CA PHE A 64 -1.00 -0.25 13.08
C PHE A 64 -0.39 -0.48 14.46
N SER A 65 -1.05 -1.36 15.23
CA SER A 65 -0.43 -2.04 16.36
C SER A 65 -0.36 -3.54 16.03
N PHE A 66 0.71 -4.20 16.46
CA PHE A 66 1.00 -5.57 16.13
C PHE A 66 1.03 -6.47 17.37
N ASP A 67 0.66 -7.74 17.16
CA ASP A 67 1.05 -8.87 18.01
C ASP A 67 1.77 -9.88 17.11
N GLY A 68 3.11 -9.92 17.23
CA GLY A 68 3.96 -10.58 16.24
C GLY A 68 3.86 -9.92 14.86
N ASP A 69 3.41 -10.65 13.85
CA ASP A 69 3.15 -10.16 12.49
C ASP A 69 1.67 -9.85 12.21
N LYS A 70 0.78 -10.19 13.17
CA LYS A 70 -0.65 -9.93 13.07
C LYS A 70 -0.96 -8.49 13.48
N ILE A 71 -1.75 -7.80 12.66
CA ILE A 71 -2.31 -6.48 13.00
C ILE A 71 -3.47 -6.69 13.97
N THR A 72 -3.38 -6.07 15.14
CA THR A 72 -4.39 -6.15 16.21
C THR A 72 -5.21 -4.90 16.37
N ASN A 73 -4.69 -3.77 15.88
CA ASN A 73 -5.42 -2.50 15.89
C ASN A 73 -5.09 -1.69 14.66
N VAL A 74 -6.10 -1.04 14.10
CA VAL A 74 -6.00 -0.13 12.96
C VAL A 74 -6.58 1.21 13.38
N ALA A 75 -5.75 2.23 13.44
CA ALA A 75 -6.18 3.61 13.62
C ALA A 75 -6.07 4.35 12.29
N VAL A 76 -7.13 5.01 11.88
CA VAL A 76 -7.19 5.86 10.68
C VAL A 76 -7.23 7.30 11.14
N ASP A 77 -6.52 8.19 10.46
CA ASP A 77 -6.42 9.62 10.78
C ASP A 77 -5.67 9.94 12.08
N ALA A 78 -4.94 9.00 12.63
CA ALA A 78 -4.10 9.27 13.79
C ALA A 78 -2.91 10.17 13.37
N LYS A 79 -3.08 11.48 13.49
CA LYS A 79 -2.00 12.47 13.31
C LYS A 79 -1.00 12.33 14.45
N SER A 80 -0.13 11.34 14.34
CA SER A 80 0.95 11.17 15.31
C SER A 80 2.14 12.04 14.92
N GLU A 81 2.69 12.75 15.89
CA GLU A 81 3.98 13.41 15.77
C GLU A 81 5.16 12.45 16.04
N GLU A 82 4.85 11.21 16.39
CA GLU A 82 5.82 10.17 16.64
C GLU A 82 5.88 9.17 15.48
N ALA A 83 7.03 8.50 15.34
CA ALA A 83 7.20 7.46 14.35
C ALA A 83 6.31 6.25 14.68
N CYS A 84 5.48 5.85 13.75
CA CYS A 84 4.57 4.72 13.85
C CYS A 84 4.73 3.77 12.67
N ASP A 85 4.10 2.60 12.75
CA ASP A 85 3.96 1.68 11.65
C ASP A 85 2.72 2.08 10.85
N TYR A 86 2.92 2.59 9.63
CA TYR A 86 1.83 3.11 8.80
C TYR A 86 1.73 2.38 7.46
N SER A 87 0.51 2.29 6.95
CA SER A 87 0.20 1.68 5.67
C SER A 87 0.79 2.46 4.50
N LEU A 88 1.29 1.71 3.51
CA LEU A 88 1.60 2.26 2.19
C LEU A 88 0.41 2.16 1.23
N ASN A 89 -0.78 1.75 1.73
CA ASN A 89 -1.97 1.48 0.92
C ASN A 89 -1.71 0.49 -0.25
N ILE A 90 -0.78 -0.44 -0.01
CA ILE A 90 -0.56 -1.59 -0.87
C ILE A 90 -1.10 -2.81 -0.14
N ILE A 91 -2.20 -3.36 -0.64
CA ILE A 91 -3.02 -4.34 0.07
C ILE A 91 -3.32 -5.50 -0.87
N ILE A 92 -3.17 -6.72 -0.37
CA ILE A 92 -3.55 -7.93 -1.09
C ILE A 92 -4.56 -8.75 -0.30
N MET A 93 -5.52 -9.32 -1.00
CA MET A 93 -6.50 -10.27 -0.47
C MET A 93 -7.06 -11.18 -1.57
N SER A 94 -7.75 -12.24 -1.19
CA SER A 94 -8.44 -13.05 -2.18
C SER A 94 -9.61 -12.29 -2.82
N ARG A 95 -9.86 -12.56 -4.11
CA ARG A 95 -10.99 -11.97 -4.84
C ARG A 95 -12.32 -12.26 -4.16
N VAL A 96 -12.50 -13.50 -3.68
CA VAL A 96 -13.74 -13.92 -3.00
C VAL A 96 -13.97 -13.14 -1.71
N LEU A 97 -12.92 -12.91 -0.94
CA LEU A 97 -13.00 -12.09 0.27
C LEU A 97 -13.38 -10.64 -0.06
N LEU A 98 -12.73 -10.06 -1.08
CA LEU A 98 -13.03 -8.70 -1.53
C LEU A 98 -14.50 -8.55 -1.94
N GLU A 99 -15.00 -9.48 -2.76
CA GLU A 99 -16.41 -9.48 -3.19
C GLU A 99 -17.35 -9.49 -1.98
N ARG A 100 -17.09 -10.37 -1.02
CA ARG A 100 -17.88 -10.47 0.22
C ARG A 100 -17.84 -9.16 1.04
N LEU A 101 -16.67 -8.57 1.21
CA LEU A 101 -16.47 -7.34 1.99
C LEU A 101 -17.16 -6.15 1.33
N VAL A 102 -17.03 -5.99 0.01
CA VAL A 102 -17.67 -4.89 -0.74
C VAL A 102 -19.20 -5.03 -0.71
N HIS A 103 -19.72 -6.24 -0.90
CA HIS A 103 -21.18 -6.45 -0.80
C HIS A 103 -21.71 -6.18 0.62
N GLY A 104 -20.98 -6.61 1.66
CA GLY A 104 -21.34 -6.33 3.04
C GLY A 104 -21.33 -4.83 3.36
N ALA A 105 -20.31 -4.12 2.89
CA ALA A 105 -20.16 -2.69 3.08
C ALA A 105 -21.32 -1.87 2.47
N MET A 106 -21.79 -2.29 1.29
CA MET A 106 -22.93 -1.64 0.63
C MET A 106 -24.21 -1.72 1.46
N GLY A 107 -24.46 -2.86 2.10
CA GLY A 107 -25.64 -3.05 2.95
C GLY A 107 -25.60 -2.25 4.25
N GLN A 108 -24.40 -1.80 4.67
CA GLN A 108 -24.18 -1.09 5.92
C GLN A 108 -23.91 0.42 5.76
N GLY A 109 -23.91 0.93 4.52
CA GLY A 109 -23.65 2.35 4.24
C GLY A 109 -22.21 2.78 4.56
N TYR A 110 -21.25 1.87 4.41
CA TYR A 110 -19.83 2.17 4.65
C TYR A 110 -19.27 3.07 3.55
N GLU A 111 -18.44 4.03 3.93
CA GLU A 111 -17.85 5.03 3.02
C GLU A 111 -16.35 4.79 2.80
N SER A 112 -15.59 4.47 3.86
CA SER A 112 -14.15 4.22 3.79
C SER A 112 -13.86 2.73 3.81
N PHE A 113 -13.01 2.28 2.88
CA PHE A 113 -12.54 0.90 2.86
C PHE A 113 -11.59 0.64 4.04
N GLU A 114 -10.73 1.57 4.34
CA GLU A 114 -9.73 1.48 5.40
C GLU A 114 -10.39 1.48 6.79
N ARG A 115 -11.23 2.47 7.05
CA ARG A 115 -11.87 2.66 8.36
C ARG A 115 -12.99 1.65 8.61
N ASP A 116 -13.88 1.52 7.62
CA ASP A 116 -15.13 0.79 7.81
C ASP A 116 -14.99 -0.69 7.47
N VAL A 117 -14.16 -1.04 6.46
CA VAL A 117 -14.01 -2.43 6.06
C VAL A 117 -12.82 -3.07 6.79
N ILE A 118 -11.64 -2.50 6.72
CA ILE A 118 -10.46 -3.09 7.38
C ILE A 118 -10.55 -2.89 8.90
N GLY A 119 -10.73 -1.66 9.36
CA GLY A 119 -10.70 -1.33 10.79
C GLY A 119 -11.76 -2.05 11.61
N LYS A 120 -12.99 -2.18 11.09
CA LYS A 120 -14.08 -2.90 11.81
C LYS A 120 -13.97 -4.42 11.77
N ASN A 121 -13.17 -4.98 10.89
CA ASN A 121 -12.98 -6.42 10.76
C ASN A 121 -11.62 -6.91 11.26
N VAL A 122 -10.83 -6.08 11.94
CA VAL A 122 -9.49 -6.44 12.42
C VAL A 122 -9.50 -7.63 13.38
N ASP A 123 -10.54 -7.76 14.19
CA ASP A 123 -10.69 -8.89 15.13
C ASP A 123 -11.20 -10.16 14.43
N ALA A 124 -11.97 -10.01 13.35
CA ALA A 124 -12.63 -11.11 12.65
C ALA A 124 -11.76 -11.72 11.54
N LEU A 125 -10.81 -10.96 11.02
CA LEU A 125 -9.93 -11.35 9.92
C LEU A 125 -8.48 -11.53 10.40
N ASN A 126 -7.77 -12.45 9.76
CA ASN A 126 -6.34 -12.59 9.94
C ASN A 126 -5.61 -11.58 9.05
N ILE A 127 -5.38 -10.37 9.58
CA ILE A 127 -4.70 -9.29 8.85
C ILE A 127 -3.24 -9.26 9.26
N LYS A 128 -2.33 -9.35 8.29
CA LYS A 128 -0.88 -9.34 8.53
C LYS A 128 -0.21 -8.14 7.89
N GLY A 129 0.85 -7.66 8.55
CA GLY A 129 1.71 -6.62 8.01
C GLY A 129 2.87 -7.21 7.22
N TYR A 130 3.16 -6.63 6.06
CA TYR A 130 4.38 -6.89 5.29
C TYR A 130 5.28 -5.65 5.37
N LYS A 131 6.40 -5.77 6.06
CA LYS A 131 7.32 -4.66 6.27
C LYS A 131 8.15 -4.38 5.02
N VAL A 132 8.10 -3.16 4.54
CA VAL A 132 8.92 -2.69 3.41
C VAL A 132 10.23 -2.13 3.95
N GLU A 133 11.34 -2.85 3.76
CA GLU A 133 12.66 -2.45 4.25
C GLU A 133 13.30 -1.37 3.37
N GLY A 134 13.07 -1.42 2.05
CA GLY A 134 13.61 -0.46 1.09
C GLY A 134 13.02 0.94 1.22
N TYR A 135 13.38 1.80 0.28
CA TYR A 135 12.81 3.15 0.20
C TYR A 135 11.31 3.10 -0.08
N ALA A 136 10.53 3.79 0.73
CA ALA A 136 9.11 4.00 0.49
C ALA A 136 8.69 5.34 1.09
N ARG A 137 8.03 6.17 0.29
CA ARG A 137 7.44 7.44 0.69
C ARG A 137 6.14 7.71 -0.05
N THR A 138 5.21 8.35 0.64
CA THR A 138 3.94 8.77 0.06
C THR A 138 4.01 10.25 -0.31
N ILE A 139 3.54 10.57 -1.51
CA ILE A 139 3.37 11.96 -1.96
C ILE A 139 2.02 12.43 -1.43
N ASP A 140 2.04 13.24 -0.39
CA ASP A 140 0.86 13.81 0.27
C ASP A 140 0.69 15.31 0.07
N SER A 141 1.71 15.97 -0.50
CA SER A 141 1.75 17.41 -0.67
C SER A 141 2.70 17.82 -1.79
N LEU A 142 2.61 19.06 -2.24
CA LEU A 142 3.57 19.63 -3.19
C LEU A 142 4.99 19.67 -2.58
N GLN A 143 5.09 19.87 -1.27
CA GLN A 143 6.39 19.86 -0.58
C GLN A 143 6.99 18.45 -0.59
N SER A 144 6.23 17.41 -0.26
CA SER A 144 6.72 16.02 -0.30
C SER A 144 7.11 15.60 -1.72
N TYR A 145 6.37 16.04 -2.75
CA TYR A 145 6.74 15.83 -4.15
C TYR A 145 8.09 16.47 -4.48
N TYR A 146 8.29 17.73 -4.06
CA TYR A 146 9.56 18.45 -4.26
C TYR A 146 10.72 17.75 -3.56
N ASP A 147 10.54 17.39 -2.28
CA ASP A 147 11.57 16.74 -1.47
C ASP A 147 11.98 15.38 -2.05
N ILE A 148 11.02 14.58 -2.51
CA ILE A 148 11.28 13.30 -3.18
C ILE A 148 12.03 13.53 -4.50
N SER A 149 11.61 14.51 -5.30
CA SER A 149 12.25 14.83 -6.57
C SER A 149 13.69 15.28 -6.38
N MET A 150 13.95 16.10 -5.38
CA MET A 150 15.31 16.55 -5.03
C MET A 150 16.18 15.40 -4.51
N GLY A 151 15.61 14.52 -3.68
CA GLY A 151 16.31 13.35 -3.18
C GLY A 151 16.74 12.38 -4.29
N LEU A 152 15.95 12.25 -5.36
CA LEU A 152 16.33 11.48 -6.55
C LEU A 152 17.56 12.08 -7.24
N LEU A 153 17.67 13.40 -7.29
CA LEU A 153 18.83 14.10 -7.91
C LEU A 153 20.09 14.00 -7.06
N THR A 154 19.96 13.98 -5.74
CA THR A 154 21.11 13.89 -4.82
C THR A 154 21.59 12.44 -4.61
N GLY A 155 20.91 11.47 -5.18
CA GLY A 155 21.26 10.06 -5.05
C GLY A 155 20.92 9.45 -3.68
N GLU A 156 20.10 10.14 -2.89
CA GLU A 156 19.61 9.63 -1.59
C GLU A 156 18.84 8.31 -1.76
N PHE A 157 18.24 8.09 -2.93
CA PHE A 157 17.34 6.97 -3.23
C PHE A 157 17.90 6.03 -4.30
N LYS A 158 19.21 5.74 -4.25
CA LYS A 158 19.86 4.86 -5.23
C LYS A 158 19.22 3.49 -5.37
N ASP A 159 18.71 2.95 -4.26
CA ASP A 159 18.09 1.63 -4.22
C ASP A 159 16.73 1.58 -4.93
N LEU A 160 16.11 2.74 -5.19
CA LEU A 160 14.83 2.80 -5.91
C LEU A 160 14.96 2.28 -7.36
N PHE A 161 16.14 2.42 -7.96
CA PHE A 161 16.43 1.98 -9.32
C PHE A 161 17.48 0.86 -9.35
N ALA A 162 17.42 -0.04 -8.37
CA ALA A 162 18.31 -1.19 -8.30
C ALA A 162 18.21 -2.05 -9.56
N LYS A 163 19.35 -2.59 -10.03
CA LYS A 163 19.40 -3.36 -11.29
C LYS A 163 18.68 -4.70 -11.22
N ASP A 164 18.64 -5.28 -10.04
CA ASP A 164 17.98 -6.55 -9.72
C ASP A 164 16.45 -6.43 -9.59
N LEU A 165 15.96 -5.21 -9.32
CA LEU A 165 14.53 -4.89 -9.26
C LEU A 165 14.23 -3.65 -10.12
N PRO A 166 14.27 -3.76 -11.46
CA PRO A 166 14.15 -2.62 -12.36
C PRO A 166 12.74 -2.03 -12.35
N VAL A 167 12.64 -0.70 -12.26
CA VAL A 167 11.39 0.04 -12.46
C VAL A 167 11.19 0.27 -13.95
N TYR A 168 10.17 -0.34 -14.53
CA TYR A 168 9.82 -0.18 -15.94
C TYR A 168 8.99 1.07 -16.15
N THR A 169 9.45 1.95 -17.02
CA THR A 169 8.75 3.15 -17.44
C THR A 169 8.47 3.11 -18.94
N LYS A 170 7.60 4.03 -19.41
CA LYS A 170 7.36 4.16 -20.85
C LYS A 170 8.64 4.49 -21.58
N VAL A 171 9.01 3.68 -22.58
CA VAL A 171 10.13 3.97 -23.48
C VAL A 171 9.85 5.27 -24.25
N ARG A 172 10.81 6.19 -24.23
CA ARG A 172 10.78 7.45 -24.97
C ARG A 172 12.11 7.62 -25.70
N ASP A 173 12.09 8.32 -26.81
CA ASP A 173 13.30 8.66 -27.58
C ASP A 173 14.01 9.92 -27.01
N ASP A 174 13.60 10.39 -25.85
CA ASP A 174 14.22 11.49 -25.14
C ASP A 174 15.51 11.04 -24.44
N MET A 175 16.38 11.99 -24.14
CA MET A 175 17.56 11.70 -23.31
C MET A 175 17.12 11.15 -21.95
N PRO A 176 17.74 10.05 -21.49
CA PRO A 176 17.37 9.46 -20.21
C PRO A 176 17.64 10.44 -19.07
N ALA A 177 16.74 10.43 -18.08
CA ALA A 177 16.97 11.16 -16.84
C ALA A 177 18.19 10.55 -16.11
N ILE A 178 19.05 11.39 -15.59
CA ILE A 178 20.21 11.00 -14.78
C ILE A 178 19.85 11.26 -13.33
N TYR A 179 19.83 10.19 -12.52
CA TYR A 179 19.58 10.27 -11.09
C TYR A 179 20.85 9.90 -10.33
N GLY A 180 21.24 10.76 -9.40
CA GLY A 180 22.40 10.53 -8.55
C GLY A 180 23.64 11.32 -8.98
N ILE A 181 24.66 11.24 -8.16
CA ILE A 181 25.96 11.88 -8.38
C ILE A 181 26.73 11.05 -9.42
N CYS A 182 27.16 11.70 -10.48
CA CYS A 182 28.15 11.15 -11.40
C CYS A 182 29.51 11.00 -10.72
#